data_3a95ba50b59b3599918f3af7d2f24983
#
_entry.id   3a95ba50b59b3599918f3af7d2f24983
#
_cell.length_a   1.000
_cell.length_b   1.000
_cell.length_c   1.000
_cell.angle_alpha   90.00
_cell.angle_beta   90.00
_cell.angle_gamma   90.00
#
_symmetry.space_group_name_H-M   'P 1'
#
loop_
_entity.id
_entity.type
_entity.pdbx_description
1 polymer ?
#
loop_
_entity_poly.entity_id
_entity_poly.type
_entity_poly.pdbx_seq_one_letter_code
_entity_poly.pdbx_strand_id
1 'polypeptide(L)'
;MTAFKEQCDQFFDKAVVGKVFYINNCSVKDANKQYSKLNNEYELTFKDNGMMELTEDTGDIPTVTYNFVAISDLTGCAKDSIVDVIGVVKVAADSTRITTKSGKELSMREITLVDKSSTQVTLTLWGFTAETFDPSFNPIVAAKGARVSGKSLASLGLQDCL
;
A
#
# COMPACT_ATOMS: atom_id res chain seq x y z
N MET A 1 12.47 -8.63 0.72
CA MET A 1 13.86 -9.09 0.97
C MET A 1 14.09 -9.22 2.45
N THR A 2 14.93 -10.18 2.88
CA THR A 2 15.14 -10.49 4.30
C THR A 2 16.63 -10.47 4.65
N ALA A 3 16.98 -9.86 5.76
CA ALA A 3 18.30 -9.91 6.38
C ALA A 3 18.19 -10.52 7.79
N PHE A 4 19.21 -11.21 8.25
CA PHE A 4 19.25 -11.83 9.57
C PHE A 4 20.49 -11.41 10.36
N LYS A 5 20.39 -11.45 11.69
CA LYS A 5 21.50 -11.18 12.62
C LYS A 5 22.19 -9.84 12.36
N GLU A 6 23.49 -9.83 12.32
CA GLU A 6 24.35 -8.65 12.12
C GLU A 6 24.02 -7.87 10.83
N GLN A 7 23.56 -8.55 9.77
CA GLN A 7 23.16 -7.87 8.54
C GLN A 7 21.86 -7.07 8.73
N CYS A 8 20.96 -7.53 9.59
CA CYS A 8 19.76 -6.76 9.93
C CYS A 8 20.18 -5.43 10.57
N ASP A 9 21.05 -5.45 11.55
CA ASP A 9 21.53 -4.24 12.23
C ASP A 9 22.31 -3.33 11.26
N GLN A 10 23.11 -3.91 10.37
CA GLN A 10 23.92 -3.17 9.41
C GLN A 10 23.07 -2.45 8.34
N PHE A 11 21.95 -3.05 7.90
CA PHE A 11 21.16 -2.54 6.77
C PHE A 11 19.92 -1.78 7.19
N PHE A 12 19.44 -1.95 8.41
CA PHE A 12 18.20 -1.37 8.88
C PHE A 12 18.16 0.16 8.72
N ASP A 13 19.17 0.84 9.23
CA ASP A 13 19.27 2.31 9.17
C ASP A 13 19.59 2.82 7.75
N LYS A 14 20.18 1.98 6.91
CA LYS A 14 20.52 2.34 5.52
C LYS A 14 19.36 2.18 4.56
N ALA A 15 18.43 1.27 4.84
CA ALA A 15 17.30 0.94 3.96
C ALA A 15 16.21 2.03 4.02
N VAL A 16 16.50 3.18 3.44
CA VAL A 16 15.58 4.33 3.40
C VAL A 16 14.67 4.24 2.19
N VAL A 17 13.37 4.46 2.41
CA VAL A 17 12.36 4.50 1.34
C VAL A 17 12.68 5.60 0.33
N GLY A 18 12.52 5.32 -0.96
CA GLY A 18 12.82 6.25 -2.05
C GLY A 18 14.29 6.34 -2.42
N LYS A 19 15.14 5.45 -1.89
CA LYS A 19 16.55 5.33 -2.30
C LYS A 19 16.77 4.07 -3.10
N VAL A 20 17.72 4.13 -4.04
CA VAL A 20 18.12 3.02 -4.90
C VAL A 20 19.41 2.39 -4.37
N PHE A 21 19.44 1.07 -4.34
CA PHE A 21 20.59 0.31 -3.83
C PHE A 21 21.01 -0.79 -4.79
N TYR A 22 22.30 -0.95 -4.98
CA TYR A 22 22.88 -2.19 -5.48
C TYR A 22 22.90 -3.24 -4.38
N ILE A 23 22.44 -4.44 -4.72
CA ILE A 23 22.38 -5.56 -3.78
C ILE A 23 23.08 -6.75 -4.41
N ASN A 24 23.93 -7.40 -3.66
CA ASN A 24 24.59 -8.61 -4.11
C ASN A 24 24.60 -9.71 -3.04
N ASN A 25 25.06 -10.90 -3.44
CA ASN A 25 25.16 -12.08 -2.57
C ASN A 25 23.86 -12.41 -1.84
N CYS A 26 22.76 -12.46 -2.59
CA CYS A 26 21.46 -12.92 -2.11
C CYS A 26 21.16 -14.33 -2.60
N SER A 27 20.44 -15.11 -1.82
CA SER A 27 19.74 -16.30 -2.28
C SER A 27 18.35 -15.94 -2.73
N VAL A 28 17.93 -16.52 -3.86
CA VAL A 28 16.56 -16.43 -4.36
C VAL A 28 15.81 -17.68 -3.92
N LYS A 29 14.62 -17.53 -3.39
CA LYS A 29 13.73 -18.64 -3.00
C LYS A 29 12.28 -18.28 -3.30
N ASP A 30 11.40 -19.26 -3.34
CA ASP A 30 9.97 -19.04 -3.50
C ASP A 30 9.43 -18.18 -2.35
N ALA A 31 8.60 -17.19 -2.69
CA ALA A 31 8.03 -16.29 -1.71
C ALA A 31 7.03 -17.02 -0.82
N ASN A 32 7.18 -16.87 0.50
CA ASN A 32 6.21 -17.40 1.45
C ASN A 32 4.96 -16.50 1.48
N LYS A 33 3.94 -16.88 0.70
CA LYS A 33 2.68 -16.12 0.58
C LYS A 33 1.88 -16.02 1.88
N GLN A 34 2.20 -16.81 2.87
CA GLN A 34 1.58 -16.70 4.20
C GLN A 34 2.03 -15.42 4.93
N TYR A 35 3.26 -14.98 4.70
CA TYR A 35 3.86 -13.81 5.36
C TYR A 35 4.07 -12.63 4.43
N SER A 36 4.23 -12.87 3.12
CA SER A 36 4.44 -11.81 2.13
C SER A 36 3.17 -11.56 1.33
N LYS A 37 2.67 -10.31 1.40
CA LYS A 37 1.53 -9.84 0.59
C LYS A 37 1.96 -9.30 -0.78
N LEU A 38 3.27 -9.27 -1.06
CA LEU A 38 3.80 -8.77 -2.32
C LEU A 38 3.44 -9.69 -3.47
N ASN A 39 3.05 -9.09 -4.60
CA ASN A 39 2.74 -9.84 -5.83
C ASN A 39 4.03 -10.21 -6.57
N ASN A 40 4.84 -11.07 -5.97
CA ASN A 40 6.04 -11.65 -6.56
C ASN A 40 6.15 -13.11 -6.15
N GLU A 41 6.60 -13.98 -7.05
CA GLU A 41 6.76 -15.41 -6.78
C GLU A 41 8.03 -15.71 -5.99
N TYR A 42 8.98 -14.79 -5.97
CA TYR A 42 10.29 -14.97 -5.35
C TYR A 42 10.53 -13.98 -4.22
N GLU A 43 11.34 -14.39 -3.26
CA GLU A 43 11.90 -13.53 -2.23
C GLU A 43 13.42 -13.68 -2.17
N LEU A 44 14.08 -12.59 -1.76
CA LEU A 44 15.53 -12.55 -1.62
C LEU A 44 15.91 -12.61 -0.14
N THR A 45 16.95 -13.37 0.17
CA THR A 45 17.56 -13.41 1.49
C THR A 45 19.07 -13.13 1.34
N PHE A 46 19.60 -12.20 2.11
CA PHE A 46 21.03 -11.95 2.13
C PHE A 46 21.78 -13.19 2.64
N LYS A 47 22.90 -13.52 2.00
CA LYS A 47 23.89 -14.47 2.52
C LYS A 47 24.86 -13.75 3.45
N ASP A 48 25.68 -14.48 4.21
CA ASP A 48 26.58 -13.93 5.22
C ASP A 48 27.48 -12.78 4.74
N ASN A 49 27.87 -12.79 3.47
CA ASN A 49 28.67 -11.76 2.82
C ASN A 49 27.82 -10.88 1.85
N GLY A 50 26.52 -10.79 2.09
CA GLY A 50 25.64 -9.92 1.32
C GLY A 50 25.97 -8.45 1.53
N MET A 51 25.86 -7.66 0.47
CA MET A 51 26.13 -6.21 0.51
C MET A 51 24.95 -5.42 -0.02
N MET A 52 24.78 -4.24 0.53
CA MET A 52 23.81 -3.24 0.10
C MET A 52 24.51 -1.88 0.05
N GLU A 53 24.62 -1.31 -1.14
CA GLU A 53 25.30 -0.04 -1.41
C GLU A 53 24.32 0.97 -2.02
N LEU A 54 24.30 2.19 -1.49
CA LEU A 54 23.52 3.27 -2.06
C LEU A 54 24.05 3.64 -3.43
N THR A 55 23.17 3.81 -4.40
CA THR A 55 23.52 4.27 -5.75
C THR A 55 22.65 5.45 -6.15
N GLU A 56 23.04 6.14 -7.23
CA GLU A 56 22.23 7.18 -7.81
C GLU A 56 20.96 6.58 -8.43
N ASP A 57 19.85 7.30 -8.28
CA ASP A 57 18.60 6.95 -8.94
C ASP A 57 18.66 7.46 -10.39
N THR A 58 18.83 6.54 -11.35
CA THR A 58 18.83 6.85 -12.79
C THR A 58 17.42 7.09 -13.34
N GLY A 59 16.39 6.95 -12.53
CA GLY A 59 15.00 7.09 -12.95
C GLY A 59 14.43 5.86 -13.68
N ASP A 60 15.23 4.82 -13.88
CA ASP A 60 14.82 3.59 -14.56
C ASP A 60 13.97 2.68 -13.66
N ILE A 61 14.05 2.88 -12.35
CA ILE A 61 13.29 2.09 -11.38
C ILE A 61 12.04 2.88 -10.98
N PRO A 62 10.83 2.42 -11.35
CA PRO A 62 9.62 3.12 -10.98
C PRO A 62 9.44 3.16 -9.45
N THR A 63 9.24 4.35 -8.91
CA THR A 63 9.09 4.59 -7.47
C THR A 63 7.85 3.88 -6.91
N VAL A 64 6.77 3.87 -7.70
CA VAL A 64 5.53 3.16 -7.37
C VAL A 64 4.93 2.58 -8.64
N THR A 65 4.65 1.28 -8.64
CA THR A 65 3.93 0.60 -9.71
C THR A 65 2.52 0.27 -9.24
N TYR A 66 1.53 0.63 -10.03
CA TYR A 66 0.11 0.33 -9.76
C TYR A 66 -0.41 -0.73 -10.73
N ASN A 67 -1.26 -1.63 -10.21
CA ASN A 67 -2.07 -2.56 -10.99
C ASN A 67 -3.55 -2.21 -10.77
N PHE A 68 -4.01 -1.15 -11.42
CA PHE A 68 -5.35 -0.64 -11.20
C PHE A 68 -6.43 -1.62 -11.65
N VAL A 69 -7.40 -1.85 -10.76
CA VAL A 69 -8.66 -2.55 -11.03
C VAL A 69 -9.75 -1.50 -11.22
N ALA A 70 -10.60 -1.68 -12.24
CA ALA A 70 -11.74 -0.79 -12.44
C ALA A 70 -12.73 -0.91 -11.26
N ILE A 71 -13.33 0.21 -10.86
CA ILE A 71 -14.28 0.23 -9.73
C ILE A 71 -15.47 -0.70 -10.00
N SER A 72 -15.92 -0.81 -11.26
CA SER A 72 -16.96 -1.77 -11.67
C SER A 72 -16.60 -3.22 -11.36
N ASP A 73 -15.33 -3.58 -11.43
CA ASP A 73 -14.86 -4.96 -11.31
C ASP A 73 -14.63 -5.37 -9.86
N LEU A 74 -14.65 -4.42 -8.93
CA LEU A 74 -14.48 -4.66 -7.49
C LEU A 74 -15.56 -5.59 -6.92
N THR A 75 -16.75 -5.61 -7.52
CA THR A 75 -17.84 -6.52 -7.11
C THR A 75 -17.50 -7.99 -7.32
N GLY A 76 -16.61 -8.30 -8.27
CA GLY A 76 -16.08 -9.63 -8.53
C GLY A 76 -14.88 -10.02 -7.66
N CYS A 77 -14.30 -9.08 -6.94
CA CYS A 77 -13.15 -9.33 -6.08
C CYS A 77 -13.55 -10.07 -4.80
N ALA A 78 -12.70 -11.00 -4.36
CA ALA A 78 -12.92 -11.68 -3.09
C ALA A 78 -12.81 -10.68 -1.92
N LYS A 79 -13.61 -10.91 -0.86
CA LYS A 79 -13.45 -10.17 0.38
C LYS A 79 -12.02 -10.34 0.92
N ASP A 80 -11.47 -9.26 1.48
CA ASP A 80 -10.11 -9.16 2.00
C ASP A 80 -9.00 -9.23 0.93
N SER A 81 -9.34 -9.27 -0.36
CA SER A 81 -8.35 -9.09 -1.43
C SER A 81 -7.76 -7.68 -1.41
N ILE A 82 -6.52 -7.57 -1.89
CA ILE A 82 -5.79 -6.31 -1.99
C ILE A 82 -5.82 -5.85 -3.45
N VAL A 83 -6.20 -4.61 -3.68
CA VAL A 83 -6.36 -4.01 -5.01
C VAL A 83 -5.78 -2.61 -5.04
N ASP A 84 -5.37 -2.17 -6.22
CA ASP A 84 -5.04 -0.77 -6.49
C ASP A 84 -6.21 -0.15 -7.26
N VAL A 85 -6.65 1.04 -6.87
CA VAL A 85 -7.73 1.75 -7.55
C VAL A 85 -7.35 3.22 -7.80
N ILE A 86 -7.91 3.79 -8.86
CA ILE A 86 -7.79 5.21 -9.17
C ILE A 86 -9.16 5.80 -9.44
N GLY A 87 -9.43 6.98 -8.92
CA GLY A 87 -10.70 7.65 -9.17
C GLY A 87 -10.67 9.12 -8.75
N VAL A 88 -11.70 9.84 -9.17
CA VAL A 88 -11.95 11.20 -8.73
C VAL A 88 -12.75 11.17 -7.44
N VAL A 89 -12.39 11.99 -6.48
CA VAL A 89 -13.16 12.16 -5.23
C VAL A 89 -14.43 12.94 -5.54
N LYS A 90 -15.57 12.31 -5.39
CA LYS A 90 -16.89 12.93 -5.57
C LYS A 90 -17.44 13.52 -4.28
N VAL A 91 -17.24 12.82 -3.17
CA VAL A 91 -17.68 13.23 -1.83
C VAL A 91 -16.61 12.85 -0.84
N ALA A 92 -16.37 13.69 0.14
CA ALA A 92 -15.53 13.37 1.30
C ALA A 92 -16.29 13.75 2.58
N ALA A 93 -16.37 12.81 3.51
CA ALA A 93 -16.89 13.07 4.85
C ALA A 93 -15.83 13.80 5.70
N ASP A 94 -16.26 14.36 6.82
CA ASP A 94 -15.33 14.90 7.82
C ASP A 94 -14.54 13.77 8.50
N SER A 95 -13.33 14.11 8.93
CA SER A 95 -12.52 13.18 9.73
C SER A 95 -13.16 13.02 11.12
N THR A 96 -13.39 11.78 11.52
CA THR A 96 -13.93 11.42 12.83
C THR A 96 -12.93 10.59 13.61
N ARG A 97 -12.91 10.73 14.94
CA ARG A 97 -12.13 9.86 15.83
C ARG A 97 -12.96 8.70 16.29
N ILE A 98 -12.41 7.51 16.20
CA ILE A 98 -13.02 6.29 16.69
C ILE A 98 -12.08 5.59 17.67
N THR A 99 -12.65 4.94 18.67
CA THR A 99 -11.88 4.08 19.59
C THR A 99 -12.00 2.64 19.12
N THR A 100 -10.87 2.02 18.83
CA THR A 100 -10.81 0.62 18.44
C THR A 100 -11.15 -0.32 19.59
N LYS A 101 -11.45 -1.59 19.30
CA LYS A 101 -11.71 -2.61 20.33
C LYS A 101 -10.52 -2.81 21.30
N SER A 102 -9.31 -2.45 20.87
CA SER A 102 -8.10 -2.47 21.71
C SER A 102 -7.89 -1.20 22.53
N GLY A 103 -8.83 -0.25 22.49
CA GLY A 103 -8.73 1.03 23.21
C GLY A 103 -7.88 2.09 22.54
N LYS A 104 -7.35 1.84 21.34
CA LYS A 104 -6.56 2.81 20.57
C LYS A 104 -7.50 3.78 19.84
N GLU A 105 -7.26 5.08 19.98
CA GLU A 105 -7.94 6.09 19.15
C GLU A 105 -7.31 6.19 17.78
N LEU A 106 -8.13 6.21 16.74
CA LEU A 106 -7.72 6.39 15.34
C LEU A 106 -8.67 7.36 14.66
N SER A 107 -8.12 8.22 13.82
CA SER A 107 -8.90 9.04 12.91
C SER A 107 -9.35 8.21 11.71
N MET A 108 -10.57 8.43 11.28
CA MET A 108 -11.19 7.78 10.13
C MET A 108 -11.89 8.83 9.27
N ARG A 109 -11.80 8.68 7.96
CA ARG A 109 -12.53 9.48 6.98
C ARG A 109 -12.98 8.61 5.82
N GLU A 110 -14.23 8.75 5.41
CA GLU A 110 -14.75 8.10 4.21
C GLU A 110 -14.74 9.08 3.04
N ILE A 111 -14.25 8.61 1.88
CA ILE A 111 -14.33 9.32 0.62
C ILE A 111 -14.99 8.45 -0.43
N THR A 112 -15.77 9.05 -1.32
CA THR A 112 -16.37 8.35 -2.46
C THR A 112 -15.56 8.63 -3.70
N LEU A 113 -15.02 7.57 -4.31
CA LEU A 113 -14.29 7.60 -5.57
C LEU A 113 -15.20 7.18 -6.73
N VAL A 114 -15.01 7.81 -7.88
CA VAL A 114 -15.66 7.47 -9.16
C VAL A 114 -14.57 7.37 -10.23
N ASP A 115 -14.62 6.34 -11.05
CA ASP A 115 -13.72 6.15 -12.19
C ASP A 115 -14.44 6.24 -13.55
N LYS A 116 -13.73 5.87 -14.62
CA LYS A 116 -14.27 5.87 -15.99
C LYS A 116 -15.45 4.92 -16.20
N SER A 117 -15.64 3.92 -15.33
CA SER A 117 -16.77 2.99 -15.39
C SER A 117 -18.09 3.65 -14.93
N SER A 118 -18.03 4.91 -14.48
CA SER A 118 -19.16 5.62 -13.86
C SER A 118 -19.70 4.93 -12.59
N THR A 119 -18.94 3.98 -12.05
CA THR A 119 -19.23 3.29 -10.80
C THR A 119 -18.54 3.99 -9.65
N GLN A 120 -19.15 3.96 -8.48
CA GLN A 120 -18.59 4.58 -7.29
C GLN A 120 -18.23 3.53 -6.23
N VAL A 121 -17.21 3.86 -5.42
CA VAL A 121 -16.79 3.06 -4.28
C VAL A 121 -16.48 3.96 -3.10
N THR A 122 -16.77 3.50 -1.89
CA THR A 122 -16.34 4.18 -0.67
C THR A 122 -14.95 3.69 -0.28
N LEU A 123 -14.00 4.61 -0.14
CA LEU A 123 -12.66 4.36 0.38
C LEU A 123 -12.56 4.95 1.77
N THR A 124 -12.21 4.12 2.75
CA THR A 124 -11.98 4.56 4.14
C THR A 124 -10.49 4.84 4.34
N LEU A 125 -10.17 6.06 4.69
CA LEU A 125 -8.84 6.51 5.09
C LEU A 125 -8.70 6.40 6.60
N TRP A 126 -7.49 6.06 7.08
CA TRP A 126 -7.19 5.85 8.48
C TRP A 126 -6.00 6.68 8.95
N GLY A 127 -5.95 6.97 10.25
CA GLY A 127 -4.83 7.62 10.90
C GLY A 127 -4.48 8.98 10.32
N PHE A 128 -3.21 9.24 10.10
CA PHE A 128 -2.68 10.51 9.60
C PHE A 128 -3.25 10.88 8.22
N THR A 129 -3.43 9.91 7.33
CA THR A 129 -4.01 10.14 6.00
C THR A 129 -5.45 10.65 6.11
N ALA A 130 -6.25 10.14 7.07
CA ALA A 130 -7.61 10.62 7.30
C ALA A 130 -7.65 12.07 7.79
N GLU A 131 -6.65 12.50 8.57
CA GLU A 131 -6.56 13.84 9.12
C GLU A 131 -6.09 14.87 8.10
N THR A 132 -5.10 14.50 7.29
CA THR A 132 -4.40 15.43 6.38
C THR A 132 -4.98 15.47 4.97
N PHE A 133 -5.88 14.55 4.63
CA PHE A 133 -6.47 14.50 3.30
C PHE A 133 -7.24 15.79 2.99
N ASP A 134 -6.85 16.44 1.89
CA ASP A 134 -7.55 17.63 1.36
C ASP A 134 -8.49 17.21 0.21
N PRO A 135 -9.81 17.30 0.39
CA PRO A 135 -10.79 16.97 -0.65
C PRO A 135 -11.06 18.12 -1.64
N SER A 136 -10.38 19.26 -1.50
CA SER A 136 -10.62 20.45 -2.33
C SER A 136 -10.44 20.15 -3.82
N PHE A 137 -11.28 20.73 -4.64
CA PHE A 137 -11.23 20.60 -6.11
C PHE A 137 -11.39 19.18 -6.66
N ASN A 138 -12.05 18.28 -5.91
CA ASN A 138 -12.30 16.90 -6.36
C ASN A 138 -11.02 16.20 -6.85
N PRO A 139 -10.03 15.99 -6.02
CA PRO A 139 -8.74 15.47 -6.44
C PRO A 139 -8.85 14.07 -7.03
N ILE A 140 -7.91 13.73 -7.93
CA ILE A 140 -7.71 12.36 -8.38
C ILE A 140 -6.88 11.63 -7.32
N VAL A 141 -7.39 10.51 -6.85
CA VAL A 141 -6.72 9.68 -5.84
C VAL A 141 -6.36 8.33 -6.45
N ALA A 142 -5.07 7.98 -6.37
CA ALA A 142 -4.58 6.63 -6.64
C ALA A 142 -4.33 5.94 -5.29
N ALA A 143 -5.13 4.95 -4.98
CA ALA A 143 -5.02 4.17 -3.76
C ALA A 143 -4.30 2.85 -4.07
N LYS A 144 -3.15 2.64 -3.43
CA LYS A 144 -2.37 1.41 -3.54
C LYS A 144 -2.63 0.49 -2.37
N GLY A 145 -2.84 -0.79 -2.65
CA GLY A 145 -2.96 -1.80 -1.61
C GLY A 145 -4.23 -1.69 -0.77
N ALA A 146 -5.31 -1.16 -1.33
CA ALA A 146 -6.59 -1.07 -0.65
C ALA A 146 -7.20 -2.45 -0.44
N ARG A 147 -7.72 -2.72 0.76
CA ARG A 147 -8.37 -3.98 1.10
C ARG A 147 -9.87 -3.91 0.80
N VAL A 148 -10.38 -4.85 0.04
CA VAL A 148 -11.82 -4.99 -0.23
C VAL A 148 -12.54 -5.46 1.04
N SER A 149 -13.41 -4.60 1.59
CA SER A 149 -14.13 -4.89 2.84
C SER A 149 -15.63 -4.83 2.62
N GLY A 150 -16.36 -5.79 2.35
CA GLY A 150 -17.78 -5.70 2.46
C GLY A 150 -18.63 -6.24 1.33
N LYS A 151 -19.92 -6.35 1.61
CA LYS A 151 -20.92 -7.05 0.82
C LYS A 151 -21.83 -6.14 -0.01
N SER A 152 -21.66 -4.82 0.03
CA SER A 152 -22.54 -3.87 -0.65
C SER A 152 -21.73 -2.68 -1.12
N LEU A 153 -21.69 -2.45 -2.45
CA LEU A 153 -20.97 -1.36 -3.11
C LEU A 153 -19.56 -1.22 -2.50
N ALA A 154 -18.58 -1.83 -3.09
CA ALA A 154 -17.25 -2.07 -2.58
C ALA A 154 -16.76 -0.99 -1.61
N SER A 155 -16.58 -1.33 -0.37
CA SER A 155 -15.88 -0.50 0.60
C SER A 155 -14.42 -0.93 0.63
N LEU A 156 -13.53 -0.01 0.41
CA LEU A 156 -12.09 -0.21 0.45
C LEU A 156 -11.51 0.41 1.73
N GLY A 157 -10.61 -0.27 2.38
CA GLY A 157 -9.86 0.27 3.51
C GLY A 157 -8.39 0.45 3.15
N LEU A 158 -7.87 1.67 3.23
CA LEU A 158 -6.43 1.90 3.27
C LEU A 158 -5.98 1.82 4.72
N GLN A 159 -5.22 0.80 5.03
CA GLN A 159 -4.45 0.72 6.27
C GLN A 159 -3.06 1.24 5.92
N ASP A 160 -2.55 2.17 6.73
CA ASP A 160 -1.28 2.86 6.49
C ASP A 160 -0.27 1.99 5.74
N CYS A 161 -0.07 2.32 4.45
CA CYS A 161 1.10 1.86 3.72
C CYS A 161 2.23 2.84 4.09
N LEU A 162 3.05 2.44 5.04
CA LEU A 162 4.39 2.97 5.23
C LEU A 162 5.28 2.47 4.11
#